data_2b9830cb157b246051426cdcc6647f78
#
_entry.id   2b9830cb157b246051426cdcc6647f78
#
_cell.length_a   1.000
_cell.length_b   1.000
_cell.length_c   1.000
_cell.angle_alpha   90.00
_cell.angle_beta   90.00
_cell.angle_gamma   90.00
#
_symmetry.space_group_name_H-M   'P 1'
#
loop_
_entity.id
_entity.type
_entity.pdbx_description
1 polymer ?
#
loop_
_entity_poly.entity_id
_entity_poly.type
_entity_poly.pdbx_seq_one_letter_code
_entity_poly.pdbx_strand_id
1 'polypeptide(L)'
;MLSDIQIAQNAHMLPITQVAAKLGLSADDIIPYGKYKAKISHKLAKGEGKQGKLILVTAISPTPAGEGKTTTSVGLADALCAMGKRTMLCLREPSLGPVFGIKGGAAGGGYAQVVPMEDINLHFTGDIHAIGTANNLLAAMIDNSIQQGNPLNIDPRRVVWKRCMDMNDRQLRFIVDGLGGKVNGTPREDGFDITVASEVMAIFCLATDLKDLKERLSRIVCAYTYDGKPVTAGDIGAAGAMTALLKDAIDPNLVQTLENNPAIIHGGPFANIAHGCNSVTATKLGLKLADYVVTEAGFGADLGAEKFLDIKCRYAGLNPSAVVLVATVRALKYHGGVAKADLNAPNTEAVRKGSVNLARHIDNLKNGFGLPVCVAINSFPTDTEEEMDVIRQVCAEAGVPCALSEVFAKGGEGGKALAETVLQVLDENPEIHPIQFTYDLEASLVDKVEAVARKIYRADGVSYAPAAKKMLDQLESMGYGKLPVCIAKTQYSFSDDAALLGAPEHFHMNVREVRLSAGAGFVVVICGSIMTMPGLPRHPAAMDIDCDEEGRITGLF
;
A
#
# COMPACT_ATOMS: atom_id res chain seq x y z
N MET A 1 6.50 15.60 25.60
CA MET A 1 7.10 14.61 24.70
C MET A 1 7.45 15.36 23.42
N LEU A 2 8.58 15.09 22.79
CA LEU A 2 8.93 15.69 21.48
C LEU A 2 7.93 15.18 20.43
N SER A 3 7.63 16.02 19.42
CA SER A 3 6.85 15.59 18.26
C SER A 3 7.68 14.71 17.33
N ASP A 4 7.04 13.97 16.42
CA ASP A 4 7.72 13.06 15.50
C ASP A 4 8.76 13.79 14.63
N ILE A 5 8.43 15.00 14.13
CA ILE A 5 9.37 15.82 13.38
C ILE A 5 10.56 16.27 14.25
N GLN A 6 10.36 16.63 15.52
CA GLN A 6 11.44 17.02 16.43
C GLN A 6 12.38 15.85 16.74
N ILE A 7 11.83 14.64 16.90
CA ILE A 7 12.63 13.42 17.08
C ILE A 7 13.48 13.18 15.83
N ALA A 8 12.87 13.25 14.64
CA ALA A 8 13.57 13.07 13.37
C ALA A 8 14.66 14.11 13.11
N GLN A 9 14.40 15.39 13.42
CA GLN A 9 15.36 16.48 13.26
C GLN A 9 16.56 16.37 14.22
N ASN A 10 16.37 15.73 15.37
CA ASN A 10 17.45 15.47 16.34
C ASN A 10 18.21 14.15 16.05
N ALA A 11 17.84 13.42 14.98
CA ALA A 11 18.47 12.15 14.66
C ALA A 11 19.93 12.29 14.24
N HIS A 12 20.77 11.40 14.75
CA HIS A 12 22.16 11.27 14.31
C HIS A 12 22.23 10.32 13.10
N MET A 13 22.08 10.87 11.89
CA MET A 13 22.11 10.09 10.66
C MET A 13 23.53 9.79 10.19
N LEU A 14 23.78 8.55 9.79
CA LEU A 14 25.00 8.15 9.10
C LEU A 14 24.97 8.59 7.62
N PRO A 15 26.12 8.91 6.99
CA PRO A 15 26.20 9.03 5.54
C PRO A 15 25.64 7.76 4.86
N ILE A 16 24.88 7.93 3.80
CA ILE A 16 24.20 6.80 3.14
C ILE A 16 25.15 5.72 2.62
N THR A 17 26.39 6.09 2.30
CA THR A 17 27.44 5.14 1.92
C THR A 17 27.80 4.19 3.06
N GLN A 18 27.74 4.64 4.32
CA GLN A 18 27.97 3.79 5.48
C GLN A 18 26.79 2.86 5.74
N VAL A 19 25.57 3.32 5.48
CA VAL A 19 24.36 2.47 5.54
C VAL A 19 24.42 1.39 4.46
N ALA A 20 24.80 1.75 3.24
CA ALA A 20 25.00 0.80 2.13
C ALA A 20 26.05 -0.27 2.45
N ALA A 21 27.16 0.14 3.08
CA ALA A 21 28.22 -0.77 3.50
C ALA A 21 27.75 -1.85 4.50
N LYS A 22 26.76 -1.56 5.36
CA LYS A 22 26.13 -2.57 6.23
C LYS A 22 25.44 -3.69 5.45
N LEU A 23 25.05 -3.42 4.20
CA LEU A 23 24.44 -4.39 3.28
C LEU A 23 25.47 -5.10 2.39
N GLY A 24 26.75 -4.79 2.54
CA GLY A 24 27.82 -5.27 1.67
C GLY A 24 27.88 -4.57 0.31
N LEU A 25 27.20 -3.42 0.17
CA LEU A 25 27.20 -2.64 -1.07
C LEU A 25 28.38 -1.65 -1.06
N SER A 26 29.01 -1.50 -2.22
CA SER A 26 30.04 -0.53 -2.49
C SER A 26 29.45 0.82 -2.92
N ALA A 27 30.29 1.85 -3.04
CA ALA A 27 29.87 3.14 -3.58
C ALA A 27 29.38 3.06 -5.05
N ASP A 28 29.87 2.08 -5.81
CA ASP A 28 29.48 1.86 -7.21
C ASP A 28 28.13 1.19 -7.37
N ASP A 29 27.61 0.57 -6.30
CA ASP A 29 26.29 -0.10 -6.29
C ASP A 29 25.14 0.86 -6.01
N ILE A 30 25.44 2.10 -5.62
CA ILE A 30 24.45 3.11 -5.23
C ILE A 30 24.64 4.42 -6.01
N ILE A 31 23.54 5.14 -6.18
CA ILE A 31 23.55 6.51 -6.73
C ILE A 31 23.10 7.46 -5.60
N PRO A 32 24.01 8.24 -4.98
CA PRO A 32 23.66 9.15 -3.90
C PRO A 32 22.72 10.27 -4.36
N TYR A 33 21.70 10.53 -3.56
CA TYR A 33 20.79 11.68 -3.66
C TYR A 33 21.00 12.57 -2.42
N GLY A 34 22.15 13.26 -2.38
CA GLY A 34 22.64 13.97 -1.20
C GLY A 34 23.33 13.04 -0.19
N LYS A 35 23.42 13.48 1.07
CA LYS A 35 24.22 12.79 2.10
C LYS A 35 23.54 11.55 2.69
N TYR A 36 22.20 11.54 2.74
CA TYR A 36 21.43 10.60 3.56
C TYR A 36 20.45 9.72 2.77
N LYS A 37 20.43 9.84 1.45
CA LYS A 37 19.60 9.06 0.54
C LYS A 37 20.42 8.52 -0.62
N ALA A 38 20.04 7.37 -1.16
CA ALA A 38 20.61 6.85 -2.40
C ALA A 38 19.59 5.96 -3.12
N LYS A 39 19.77 5.79 -4.44
CA LYS A 39 19.12 4.70 -5.16
C LYS A 39 20.04 3.48 -5.21
N ILE A 40 19.46 2.30 -5.14
CA ILE A 40 20.15 1.00 -5.32
C ILE A 40 19.69 0.43 -6.66
N SER A 41 20.63 -0.02 -7.49
CA SER A 41 20.26 -0.60 -8.79
C SER A 41 19.31 -1.80 -8.65
N HIS A 42 18.15 -1.74 -9.29
CA HIS A 42 17.19 -2.84 -9.36
C HIS A 42 17.78 -4.13 -9.94
N LYS A 43 18.87 -4.01 -10.70
CA LYS A 43 19.57 -5.17 -11.30
C LYS A 43 20.13 -6.11 -10.24
N LEU A 44 20.46 -5.58 -9.04
CA LEU A 44 20.94 -6.39 -7.92
C LEU A 44 19.85 -7.34 -7.36
N ALA A 45 18.57 -7.07 -7.62
CA ALA A 45 17.47 -7.97 -7.25
C ALA A 45 17.41 -9.25 -8.12
N LYS A 46 18.12 -9.28 -9.26
CA LYS A 46 18.13 -10.40 -10.21
C LYS A 46 19.20 -11.45 -9.84
N GLY A 47 19.03 -12.63 -10.39
CA GLY A 47 19.98 -13.76 -10.28
C GLY A 47 19.66 -14.70 -9.12
N GLU A 48 20.32 -15.87 -9.14
CA GLU A 48 20.24 -16.88 -8.10
C GLU A 48 21.04 -16.47 -6.86
N GLY A 49 20.73 -17.05 -5.71
CA GLY A 49 21.43 -16.82 -4.45
C GLY A 49 20.51 -16.97 -3.24
N LYS A 50 21.08 -16.80 -2.05
CA LYS A 50 20.33 -16.88 -0.79
C LYS A 50 19.18 -15.87 -0.80
N GLN A 51 18.00 -16.32 -0.40
CA GLN A 51 16.83 -15.48 -0.18
C GLN A 51 16.59 -15.38 1.32
N GLY A 52 16.39 -14.14 1.81
CA GLY A 52 15.99 -13.89 3.18
C GLY A 52 14.56 -14.35 3.45
N LYS A 53 14.19 -14.39 4.73
CA LYS A 53 12.82 -14.66 5.19
C LYS A 53 11.97 -13.40 5.11
N LEU A 54 10.81 -13.48 4.46
CA LEU A 54 9.87 -12.37 4.31
C LEU A 54 8.89 -12.33 5.47
N ILE A 55 8.84 -11.22 6.20
CA ILE A 55 7.92 -10.96 7.31
C ILE A 55 6.93 -9.89 6.86
N LEU A 56 5.66 -10.26 6.78
CA LEU A 56 4.59 -9.32 6.41
C LEU A 56 3.96 -8.73 7.67
N VAL A 57 3.99 -7.41 7.81
CA VAL A 57 3.26 -6.68 8.85
C VAL A 57 1.93 -6.17 8.28
N THR A 58 0.85 -6.51 8.92
CA THR A 58 -0.50 -6.06 8.61
C THR A 58 -1.24 -5.69 9.89
N ALA A 59 -2.53 -5.36 9.84
CA ALA A 59 -3.29 -5.01 11.03
C ALA A 59 -4.73 -5.53 10.97
N ILE A 60 -5.41 -5.47 12.10
CA ILE A 60 -6.87 -5.56 12.18
C ILE A 60 -7.53 -4.39 11.44
N SER A 61 -8.86 -4.39 11.30
CA SER A 61 -9.57 -3.27 10.67
C SER A 61 -9.25 -1.96 11.40
N PRO A 62 -8.75 -0.92 10.69
CA PRO A 62 -8.24 0.28 11.34
C PRO A 62 -9.33 1.19 11.87
N THR A 63 -8.95 2.03 12.85
CA THR A 63 -9.68 3.25 13.19
C THR A 63 -9.25 4.40 12.26
N PRO A 64 -9.98 5.53 12.25
CA PRO A 64 -9.54 6.73 11.54
C PRO A 64 -8.17 7.29 11.99
N ALA A 65 -7.70 6.93 13.20
CA ALA A 65 -6.38 7.32 13.72
C ALA A 65 -5.22 6.43 13.21
N GLY A 66 -5.55 5.25 12.66
CA GLY A 66 -4.57 4.24 12.25
C GLY A 66 -4.12 3.34 13.40
N GLU A 67 -3.41 2.24 13.06
CA GLU A 67 -3.06 1.18 14.03
C GLU A 67 -1.54 1.04 14.25
N GLY A 68 -0.74 1.95 13.69
CA GLY A 68 0.70 1.96 13.90
C GLY A 68 1.48 0.84 13.18
N LYS A 69 0.99 0.35 12.04
CA LYS A 69 1.69 -0.68 11.25
C LYS A 69 3.11 -0.28 10.88
N THR A 70 3.29 0.91 10.31
CA THR A 70 4.62 1.40 9.89
C THR A 70 5.54 1.53 11.10
N THR A 71 5.06 2.10 12.19
CA THR A 71 5.80 2.22 13.47
C THR A 71 6.20 0.83 13.98
N THR A 72 5.28 -0.15 13.96
CA THR A 72 5.58 -1.53 14.35
C THR A 72 6.60 -2.17 13.40
N SER A 73 6.49 -1.94 12.09
CA SER A 73 7.43 -2.48 11.11
C SER A 73 8.85 -1.96 11.29
N VAL A 74 8.98 -0.64 11.54
CA VAL A 74 10.28 0.00 11.83
C VAL A 74 10.87 -0.55 13.11
N GLY A 75 10.11 -0.52 14.21
CA GLY A 75 10.59 -0.99 15.52
C GLY A 75 10.92 -2.48 15.54
N LEU A 76 10.17 -3.32 14.81
CA LEU A 76 10.50 -4.73 14.65
C LEU A 76 11.82 -4.92 13.88
N ALA A 77 12.04 -4.18 12.79
CA ALA A 77 13.27 -4.24 12.03
C ALA A 77 14.48 -3.80 12.88
N ASP A 78 14.34 -2.70 13.62
CA ASP A 78 15.36 -2.21 14.54
C ASP A 78 15.65 -3.22 15.66
N ALA A 79 14.62 -3.83 16.26
CA ALA A 79 14.78 -4.88 17.27
C ALA A 79 15.52 -6.11 16.73
N LEU A 80 15.17 -6.58 15.54
CA LEU A 80 15.88 -7.69 14.88
C LEU A 80 17.35 -7.34 14.62
N CYS A 81 17.64 -6.12 14.16
CA CYS A 81 19.01 -5.64 13.97
C CYS A 81 19.77 -5.57 15.30
N ALA A 82 19.15 -5.06 16.38
CA ALA A 82 19.75 -5.01 17.73
C ALA A 82 20.07 -6.42 18.28
N MET A 83 19.32 -7.45 17.85
CA MET A 83 19.57 -8.87 18.14
C MET A 83 20.61 -9.51 17.20
N GLY A 84 21.33 -8.71 16.41
CA GLY A 84 22.36 -9.19 15.48
C GLY A 84 21.84 -9.85 14.20
N LYS A 85 20.55 -9.69 13.87
CA LYS A 85 19.97 -10.21 12.64
C LYS A 85 20.16 -9.22 11.48
N ARG A 86 20.66 -9.66 10.34
CA ARG A 86 20.74 -8.85 9.13
C ARG A 86 19.34 -8.63 8.58
N THR A 87 18.76 -7.47 8.86
CA THR A 87 17.38 -7.16 8.53
C THR A 87 17.29 -5.96 7.59
N MET A 88 16.40 -6.04 6.61
CA MET A 88 16.01 -4.95 5.72
C MET A 88 14.54 -4.59 5.96
N LEU A 89 14.28 -3.31 6.14
CA LEU A 89 12.93 -2.76 6.16
C LEU A 89 12.54 -2.31 4.75
N CYS A 90 11.34 -2.67 4.28
CA CYS A 90 10.83 -2.29 2.97
C CYS A 90 9.45 -1.64 3.10
N LEU A 91 9.36 -0.33 2.85
CA LEU A 91 8.16 0.48 3.04
C LEU A 91 7.68 1.12 1.73
N ARG A 92 6.45 1.66 1.78
CA ARG A 92 5.89 2.51 0.73
C ARG A 92 6.40 3.94 0.84
N GLU A 93 6.51 4.60 -0.30
CA GLU A 93 6.72 6.04 -0.38
C GLU A 93 5.41 6.78 -0.08
N PRO A 94 5.42 7.80 0.82
CA PRO A 94 4.22 8.58 1.12
C PRO A 94 3.86 9.53 -0.02
N SER A 95 2.55 9.74 -0.20
CA SER A 95 1.97 10.71 -1.14
C SER A 95 1.73 12.06 -0.44
N LEU A 96 1.96 13.16 -1.13
CA LEU A 96 1.76 14.52 -0.61
C LEU A 96 0.31 14.79 -0.20
N GLY A 97 -0.66 14.24 -0.90
CA GLY A 97 -2.07 14.44 -0.57
C GLY A 97 -2.42 14.04 0.87
N PRO A 98 -2.13 12.82 1.33
CA PRO A 98 -2.26 12.42 2.73
C PRO A 98 -1.42 13.26 3.69
N VAL A 99 -0.17 13.58 3.34
CA VAL A 99 0.75 14.37 4.19
C VAL A 99 0.17 15.76 4.49
N PHE A 100 -0.34 16.46 3.48
CA PHE A 100 -0.96 17.77 3.63
C PHE A 100 -2.46 17.70 3.98
N GLY A 101 -3.06 16.49 4.04
CA GLY A 101 -4.47 16.24 4.34
C GLY A 101 -4.76 15.96 5.82
N ILE A 102 -5.03 14.70 6.14
CA ILE A 102 -5.47 14.29 7.49
C ILE A 102 -4.40 13.46 8.21
N LYS A 103 -3.60 12.70 7.45
CA LYS A 103 -2.69 11.69 8.00
C LYS A 103 -1.26 12.14 7.87
N GLY A 104 -0.50 11.83 8.91
CA GLY A 104 0.92 11.77 8.88
C GLY A 104 1.48 10.95 7.73
N GLY A 105 2.72 11.21 7.36
CA GLY A 105 3.45 10.47 6.35
C GLY A 105 3.68 9.00 6.76
N ALA A 106 4.20 8.22 5.83
CA ALA A 106 4.48 6.80 6.02
C ALA A 106 5.90 6.56 6.62
N ALA A 107 6.43 7.47 7.42
CA ALA A 107 7.79 7.37 7.98
C ALA A 107 7.88 6.65 9.33
N GLY A 108 6.76 6.19 9.88
CA GLY A 108 6.67 5.70 11.26
C GLY A 108 6.31 6.80 12.25
N GLY A 109 6.57 6.60 13.54
CA GLY A 109 6.29 7.59 14.57
C GLY A 109 7.04 7.33 15.87
N GLY A 110 7.13 8.35 16.74
CA GLY A 110 7.91 8.29 17.96
C GLY A 110 9.37 7.96 17.70
N TYR A 111 9.90 7.00 18.42
CA TYR A 111 11.28 6.52 18.25
C TYR A 111 11.44 5.39 17.22
N ALA A 112 10.36 5.02 16.53
CA ALA A 112 10.40 4.04 15.43
C ALA A 112 10.06 4.73 14.10
N GLN A 113 11.04 5.43 13.53
CA GLN A 113 10.92 6.19 12.28
C GLN A 113 12.04 5.87 11.31
N VAL A 114 11.77 6.09 10.01
CA VAL A 114 12.78 6.19 8.94
C VAL A 114 13.13 7.66 8.70
N VAL A 115 14.41 7.91 8.46
CA VAL A 115 14.95 9.25 8.23
C VAL A 115 15.83 9.30 6.98
N PRO A 116 15.92 10.46 6.29
CA PRO A 116 15.41 11.79 6.63
C PRO A 116 13.90 11.94 6.44
N MET A 117 13.17 12.19 7.50
CA MET A 117 11.70 12.19 7.52
C MET A 117 11.11 13.28 6.63
N GLU A 118 11.66 14.49 6.65
CA GLU A 118 11.19 15.61 5.84
C GLU A 118 11.29 15.31 4.34
N ASP A 119 12.45 14.82 3.87
CA ASP A 119 12.65 14.46 2.47
C ASP A 119 11.69 13.37 2.02
N ILE A 120 11.52 12.33 2.86
CA ILE A 120 10.65 11.19 2.56
C ILE A 120 9.20 11.65 2.39
N ASN A 121 8.71 12.55 3.23
CA ASN A 121 7.33 13.01 3.23
C ASN A 121 7.04 14.14 2.24
N LEU A 122 8.04 14.81 1.72
CA LEU A 122 7.88 15.94 0.78
C LEU A 122 8.38 15.57 -0.63
N HIS A 123 9.58 15.98 -0.99
CA HIS A 123 10.20 15.66 -2.28
C HIS A 123 11.36 14.70 -2.06
N PHE A 124 11.10 13.41 -2.16
CA PHE A 124 12.06 12.38 -1.80
C PHE A 124 13.20 12.26 -2.83
N THR A 125 12.98 11.50 -3.91
CA THR A 125 13.93 11.32 -5.00
C THR A 125 13.30 11.59 -6.37
N GLY A 126 12.04 11.98 -6.39
CA GLY A 126 11.29 12.34 -7.61
C GLY A 126 10.49 11.21 -8.23
N ASP A 127 10.36 10.06 -7.57
CA ASP A 127 9.64 8.90 -8.15
C ASP A 127 8.15 9.20 -8.38
N ILE A 128 7.48 9.81 -7.41
CA ILE A 128 6.05 10.18 -7.54
C ILE A 128 5.87 11.23 -8.65
N HIS A 129 6.79 12.20 -8.78
CA HIS A 129 6.77 13.17 -9.87
C HIS A 129 6.93 12.48 -11.24
N ALA A 130 7.87 11.55 -11.36
CA ALA A 130 8.09 10.78 -12.59
C ALA A 130 6.85 9.98 -12.98
N ILE A 131 6.19 9.34 -12.02
CA ILE A 131 4.95 8.57 -12.23
C ILE A 131 3.82 9.51 -12.70
N GLY A 132 3.63 10.65 -12.05
CA GLY A 132 2.63 11.65 -12.44
C GLY A 132 2.88 12.20 -13.83
N THR A 133 4.14 12.49 -14.15
CA THR A 133 4.54 12.99 -15.48
C THR A 133 4.30 11.94 -16.57
N ALA A 134 4.65 10.67 -16.32
CA ALA A 134 4.40 9.59 -17.27
C ALA A 134 2.89 9.37 -17.51
N ASN A 135 2.07 9.42 -16.45
CA ASN A 135 0.62 9.35 -16.56
C ASN A 135 0.03 10.48 -17.40
N ASN A 136 0.48 11.71 -17.17
CA ASN A 136 -0.03 12.89 -17.83
C ASN A 136 0.49 13.01 -19.28
N LEU A 137 1.68 12.47 -19.58
CA LEU A 137 2.16 12.31 -20.95
C LEU A 137 1.20 11.47 -21.79
N LEU A 138 0.76 10.31 -21.25
CA LEU A 138 -0.22 9.46 -21.96
C LEU A 138 -1.53 10.22 -22.20
N ALA A 139 -2.05 10.93 -21.19
CA ALA A 139 -3.26 11.73 -21.35
C ALA A 139 -3.12 12.80 -22.45
N ALA A 140 -2.01 13.52 -22.47
CA ALA A 140 -1.73 14.51 -23.50
C ALA A 140 -1.60 13.88 -24.90
N MET A 141 -0.99 12.70 -25.01
CA MET A 141 -0.84 12.00 -26.30
C MET A 141 -2.17 11.47 -26.82
N ILE A 142 -3.10 11.02 -25.96
CA ILE A 142 -4.46 10.63 -26.36
C ILE A 142 -5.19 11.83 -26.98
N ASP A 143 -5.24 12.95 -26.29
CA ASP A 143 -5.92 14.16 -26.77
C ASP A 143 -5.27 14.73 -28.03
N ASN A 144 -3.93 14.67 -28.12
CA ASN A 144 -3.20 15.04 -29.33
C ASN A 144 -3.53 14.11 -30.51
N SER A 145 -3.66 12.80 -30.30
CA SER A 145 -4.05 11.85 -31.36
C SER A 145 -5.43 12.18 -31.92
N ILE A 146 -6.39 12.50 -31.04
CA ILE A 146 -7.74 12.94 -31.44
C ILE A 146 -7.66 14.25 -32.24
N GLN A 147 -6.90 15.24 -31.77
CA GLN A 147 -6.74 16.56 -32.40
C GLN A 147 -6.07 16.49 -33.77
N GLN A 148 -5.12 15.60 -33.95
CA GLN A 148 -4.33 15.45 -35.19
C GLN A 148 -4.94 14.46 -36.20
N GLY A 149 -6.27 14.38 -36.24
CA GLY A 149 -7.01 13.61 -37.24
C GLY A 149 -7.51 12.25 -36.77
N ASN A 150 -7.30 11.91 -35.53
CA ASN A 150 -7.84 10.70 -34.84
C ASN A 150 -7.60 9.39 -35.64
N PRO A 151 -6.35 9.05 -35.99
CA PRO A 151 -6.05 7.88 -36.84
C PRO A 151 -6.47 6.55 -36.21
N LEU A 152 -6.63 6.52 -34.88
CA LEU A 152 -7.07 5.33 -34.14
C LEU A 152 -8.59 5.25 -33.96
N ASN A 153 -9.36 6.18 -34.53
CA ASN A 153 -10.81 6.23 -34.47
C ASN A 153 -11.35 6.23 -33.04
N ILE A 154 -10.68 6.94 -32.11
CA ILE A 154 -11.06 7.05 -30.70
C ILE A 154 -12.40 7.81 -30.59
N ASP A 155 -13.35 7.28 -29.81
CA ASP A 155 -14.51 8.04 -29.35
C ASP A 155 -14.11 8.93 -28.18
N PRO A 156 -14.11 10.27 -28.30
CA PRO A 156 -13.70 11.18 -27.21
C PRO A 156 -14.54 11.02 -25.93
N ARG A 157 -15.76 10.49 -26.04
CA ARG A 157 -16.65 10.20 -24.88
C ARG A 157 -16.26 8.90 -24.16
N ARG A 158 -15.34 8.13 -24.73
CA ARG A 158 -14.88 6.83 -24.22
C ARG A 158 -13.39 6.81 -23.93
N VAL A 159 -12.79 7.97 -23.70
CA VAL A 159 -11.47 8.08 -23.09
C VAL A 159 -11.66 7.75 -21.61
N VAL A 160 -11.00 6.67 -21.14
CA VAL A 160 -11.11 6.19 -19.75
C VAL A 160 -9.89 6.56 -18.91
N TRP A 161 -8.85 7.08 -19.54
CA TRP A 161 -7.62 7.53 -18.92
C TRP A 161 -7.79 8.94 -18.36
N LYS A 162 -7.50 9.11 -17.08
CA LYS A 162 -7.53 10.40 -16.39
C LYS A 162 -6.12 10.96 -16.24
N ARG A 163 -6.02 12.26 -16.05
CA ARG A 163 -4.81 12.91 -15.56
C ARG A 163 -4.58 12.56 -14.09
N CYS A 164 -3.42 12.88 -13.54
CA CYS A 164 -3.19 12.72 -12.12
C CYS A 164 -2.38 13.89 -11.54
N MET A 165 -2.54 14.08 -10.22
CA MET A 165 -1.79 15.05 -9.42
C MET A 165 -1.62 14.50 -8.00
N ASP A 166 -0.44 14.66 -7.42
CA ASP A 166 -0.16 14.14 -6.08
C ASP A 166 -0.58 15.13 -4.98
N MET A 167 -1.87 15.48 -4.98
CA MET A 167 -2.50 16.33 -3.96
C MET A 167 -3.97 15.96 -3.81
N ASN A 168 -4.54 16.19 -2.61
CA ASN A 168 -5.96 16.03 -2.37
C ASN A 168 -6.72 17.25 -2.92
N ASP A 169 -7.39 17.09 -4.06
CA ASP A 169 -8.17 18.17 -4.68
C ASP A 169 -9.51 17.67 -5.24
N ARG A 170 -10.57 17.80 -4.43
CA ARG A 170 -11.93 17.39 -4.85
C ARG A 170 -12.48 18.16 -6.04
N GLN A 171 -11.96 19.37 -6.30
CA GLN A 171 -12.41 20.22 -7.40
C GLN A 171 -12.06 19.61 -8.77
N LEU A 172 -11.01 18.77 -8.82
CA LEU A 172 -10.52 18.14 -10.03
C LEU A 172 -11.14 16.76 -10.35
N ARG A 173 -12.09 16.26 -9.55
CA ARG A 173 -12.70 14.94 -9.77
C ARG A 173 -13.38 14.81 -11.12
N PHE A 174 -14.06 15.87 -11.53
CA PHE A 174 -14.76 15.98 -12.81
C PHE A 174 -14.52 17.36 -13.38
N ILE A 175 -13.99 17.45 -14.58
CA ILE A 175 -13.70 18.69 -15.29
C ILE A 175 -14.15 18.57 -16.75
N VAL A 176 -14.20 19.66 -17.45
CA VAL A 176 -14.25 19.69 -18.92
C VAL A 176 -12.93 20.27 -19.39
N ASP A 177 -12.19 19.52 -20.21
CA ASP A 177 -10.97 19.98 -20.85
C ASP A 177 -11.18 20.36 -22.32
N GLY A 178 -10.13 20.82 -23.03
CA GLY A 178 -10.18 21.18 -24.43
C GLY A 178 -10.99 22.44 -24.77
N LEU A 179 -11.30 23.28 -23.76
CA LEU A 179 -12.02 24.55 -23.96
C LEU A 179 -11.13 25.62 -24.66
N GLY A 180 -11.75 26.66 -25.22
CA GLY A 180 -11.06 27.78 -25.88
C GLY A 180 -10.98 27.67 -27.40
N GLY A 181 -11.77 26.81 -28.01
CA GLY A 181 -11.92 26.67 -29.45
C GLY A 181 -11.04 25.57 -30.08
N LYS A 182 -11.25 25.35 -31.36
CA LYS A 182 -10.68 24.22 -32.12
C LYS A 182 -9.16 24.04 -32.00
N VAL A 183 -8.42 25.12 -31.80
CA VAL A 183 -6.96 25.07 -31.65
C VAL A 183 -6.49 24.41 -30.37
N ASN A 184 -7.36 24.35 -29.35
CA ASN A 184 -7.02 23.82 -28.03
C ASN A 184 -7.44 22.35 -27.83
N GLY A 185 -8.19 21.77 -28.76
CA GLY A 185 -8.59 20.37 -28.69
C GLY A 185 -10.10 20.16 -28.85
N THR A 186 -10.54 18.97 -28.49
CA THR A 186 -11.95 18.56 -28.48
C THR A 186 -12.47 18.60 -27.04
N PRO A 187 -13.46 19.46 -26.72
CA PRO A 187 -14.04 19.48 -25.37
C PRO A 187 -14.61 18.11 -24.99
N ARG A 188 -14.20 17.61 -23.84
CA ARG A 188 -14.67 16.34 -23.27
C ARG A 188 -14.66 16.37 -21.74
N GLU A 189 -15.41 15.46 -21.14
CA GLU A 189 -15.29 15.19 -19.72
C GLU A 189 -13.95 14.51 -19.42
N ASP A 190 -13.27 14.98 -18.40
CA ASP A 190 -12.04 14.43 -17.84
C ASP A 190 -12.06 14.51 -16.31
N GLY A 191 -10.96 14.22 -15.67
CA GLY A 191 -10.74 14.37 -14.23
C GLY A 191 -9.31 14.07 -13.86
N PHE A 192 -9.03 14.20 -12.58
CA PHE A 192 -7.74 13.83 -12.01
C PHE A 192 -7.92 12.74 -10.96
N ASP A 193 -7.04 11.75 -10.99
CA ASP A 193 -6.81 10.85 -9.86
C ASP A 193 -5.59 11.34 -9.07
N ILE A 194 -5.50 11.01 -7.78
CA ILE A 194 -4.25 11.23 -7.07
C ILE A 194 -3.19 10.27 -7.62
N THR A 195 -1.94 10.72 -7.76
CA THR A 195 -0.88 9.96 -8.45
C THR A 195 -0.73 8.53 -7.91
N VAL A 196 -0.88 8.33 -6.61
CA VAL A 196 -0.77 7.01 -5.97
C VAL A 196 -1.99 6.10 -6.19
N ALA A 197 -3.07 6.61 -6.80
CA ALA A 197 -4.21 5.81 -7.27
C ALA A 197 -4.13 5.50 -8.78
N SER A 198 -3.14 6.04 -9.50
CA SER A 198 -2.98 5.82 -10.93
C SER A 198 -2.57 4.38 -11.25
N GLU A 199 -2.96 3.90 -12.42
CA GLU A 199 -2.48 2.60 -12.92
C GLU A 199 -0.97 2.58 -13.13
N VAL A 200 -0.35 3.73 -13.49
CA VAL A 200 1.11 3.84 -13.64
C VAL A 200 1.81 3.52 -12.32
N MET A 201 1.31 4.00 -11.18
CA MET A 201 1.84 3.65 -9.85
C MET A 201 1.72 2.13 -9.59
N ALA A 202 0.60 1.52 -9.92
CA ALA A 202 0.41 0.07 -9.73
C ALA A 202 1.36 -0.74 -10.64
N ILE A 203 1.50 -0.35 -11.91
CA ILE A 203 2.46 -0.94 -12.86
C ILE A 203 3.89 -0.84 -12.34
N PHE A 204 4.29 0.35 -11.91
CA PHE A 204 5.61 0.63 -11.36
C PHE A 204 5.95 -0.29 -10.18
N CYS A 205 5.00 -0.51 -9.28
CA CYS A 205 5.19 -1.37 -8.11
C CYS A 205 5.21 -2.87 -8.44
N LEU A 206 4.61 -3.30 -9.55
CA LEU A 206 4.58 -4.71 -9.97
C LEU A 206 5.66 -5.05 -10.99
N ALA A 207 6.26 -4.06 -11.65
CA ALA A 207 7.32 -4.25 -12.61
C ALA A 207 8.60 -4.82 -11.96
N THR A 208 9.28 -5.69 -12.69
CA THR A 208 10.52 -6.36 -12.25
C THR A 208 11.77 -5.74 -12.85
N ASP A 209 11.65 -5.06 -13.97
CA ASP A 209 12.72 -4.34 -14.68
C ASP A 209 12.14 -3.38 -15.74
N LEU A 210 13.02 -2.65 -16.43
CA LEU A 210 12.62 -1.69 -17.46
C LEU A 210 11.92 -2.33 -18.67
N LYS A 211 12.23 -3.58 -19.00
CA LYS A 211 11.56 -4.30 -20.08
C LYS A 211 10.13 -4.64 -19.69
N ASP A 212 9.94 -5.27 -18.53
CA ASP A 212 8.63 -5.59 -17.99
C ASP A 212 7.80 -4.31 -17.77
N LEU A 213 8.44 -3.24 -17.25
CA LEU A 213 7.80 -1.92 -17.10
C LEU A 213 7.23 -1.42 -18.43
N LYS A 214 8.04 -1.42 -19.52
CA LYS A 214 7.61 -0.98 -20.84
C LYS A 214 6.49 -1.85 -21.41
N GLU A 215 6.60 -3.16 -21.27
CA GLU A 215 5.57 -4.11 -21.70
C GLU A 215 4.24 -3.91 -20.97
N ARG A 216 4.28 -3.66 -19.65
CA ARG A 216 3.09 -3.32 -18.85
C ARG A 216 2.49 -1.99 -19.27
N LEU A 217 3.30 -0.94 -19.40
CA LEU A 217 2.84 0.37 -19.86
C LEU A 217 2.18 0.29 -21.25
N SER A 218 2.72 -0.51 -22.16
CA SER A 218 2.13 -0.66 -23.50
C SER A 218 0.74 -1.30 -23.51
N ARG A 219 0.41 -2.12 -22.50
CA ARG A 219 -0.89 -2.80 -22.36
C ARG A 219 -1.98 -1.93 -21.71
N ILE A 220 -1.66 -0.76 -21.17
CA ILE A 220 -2.67 0.15 -20.59
C ILE A 220 -3.78 0.39 -21.62
N VAL A 221 -5.02 0.09 -21.25
CA VAL A 221 -6.20 0.47 -22.04
C VAL A 221 -6.63 1.87 -21.64
N CYS A 222 -6.48 2.82 -22.55
CA CYS A 222 -6.66 4.25 -22.26
C CYS A 222 -7.92 4.86 -22.90
N ALA A 223 -8.47 4.23 -23.92
CA ALA A 223 -9.68 4.68 -24.61
C ALA A 223 -10.35 3.51 -25.35
N TYR A 224 -11.52 3.79 -25.94
CA TYR A 224 -12.20 2.88 -26.86
C TYR A 224 -12.53 3.60 -28.17
N THR A 225 -12.52 2.86 -29.24
CA THR A 225 -12.94 3.32 -30.57
C THR A 225 -14.46 3.48 -30.64
N TYR A 226 -14.99 4.15 -31.68
CA TYR A 226 -16.43 4.26 -31.91
C TYR A 226 -17.13 2.89 -32.06
N ASP A 227 -16.43 1.87 -32.57
CA ASP A 227 -16.91 0.49 -32.66
C ASP A 227 -16.62 -0.38 -31.43
N GLY A 228 -16.09 0.23 -30.36
CA GLY A 228 -15.97 -0.39 -29.04
C GLY A 228 -14.68 -1.20 -28.80
N LYS A 229 -13.71 -1.14 -29.70
CA LYS A 229 -12.41 -1.80 -29.50
C LYS A 229 -11.54 -1.03 -28.53
N PRO A 230 -10.74 -1.69 -27.66
CA PRO A 230 -9.81 -1.02 -26.78
C PRO A 230 -8.68 -0.37 -27.59
N VAL A 231 -8.24 0.80 -27.12
CA VAL A 231 -7.03 1.50 -27.57
C VAL A 231 -6.04 1.51 -26.43
N THR A 232 -4.82 1.06 -26.72
CA THR A 232 -3.77 0.93 -25.70
C THR A 232 -2.75 2.08 -25.77
N ALA A 233 -1.98 2.26 -24.70
CA ALA A 233 -0.83 3.17 -24.71
C ALA A 233 0.24 2.74 -25.73
N GLY A 234 0.30 1.44 -26.07
CA GLY A 234 1.11 0.91 -27.16
C GLY A 234 0.62 1.42 -28.53
N ASP A 235 -0.70 1.41 -28.80
CA ASP A 235 -1.30 1.94 -30.02
C ASP A 235 -1.08 3.45 -30.16
N ILE A 236 -1.13 4.19 -29.06
CA ILE A 236 -0.79 5.63 -28.99
C ILE A 236 0.71 5.89 -29.24
N GLY A 237 1.58 4.87 -29.01
CA GLY A 237 3.02 5.01 -29.08
C GLY A 237 3.68 5.64 -27.86
N ALA A 238 2.99 5.70 -26.70
CA ALA A 238 3.46 6.40 -25.50
C ALA A 238 4.44 5.59 -24.64
N ALA A 239 4.39 4.25 -24.67
CA ALA A 239 5.07 3.38 -23.74
C ALA A 239 6.59 3.61 -23.63
N GLY A 240 7.26 3.91 -24.76
CA GLY A 240 8.69 4.20 -24.77
C GLY A 240 9.07 5.45 -24.00
N ALA A 241 8.35 6.56 -24.23
CA ALA A 241 8.58 7.83 -23.55
C ALA A 241 8.19 7.76 -22.07
N MET A 242 7.09 7.08 -21.72
CA MET A 242 6.72 6.81 -20.33
C MET A 242 7.82 6.03 -19.59
N THR A 243 8.39 5.00 -20.24
CA THR A 243 9.50 4.23 -19.66
C THR A 243 10.74 5.09 -19.46
N ALA A 244 11.05 5.98 -20.40
CA ALA A 244 12.19 6.90 -20.28
C ALA A 244 12.04 7.85 -19.08
N LEU A 245 10.83 8.34 -18.81
CA LEU A 245 10.54 9.16 -17.63
C LEU A 245 10.72 8.37 -16.31
N LEU A 246 10.48 7.07 -16.32
CA LEU A 246 10.51 6.20 -15.15
C LEU A 246 11.85 5.46 -14.96
N LYS A 247 12.83 5.65 -15.84
CA LYS A 247 14.06 4.84 -15.88
C LYS A 247 14.91 4.91 -14.62
N ASP A 248 14.95 6.06 -13.97
CA ASP A 248 15.71 6.27 -12.72
C ASP A 248 14.84 5.98 -11.50
N ALA A 249 13.52 6.19 -11.62
CA ALA A 249 12.57 5.90 -10.56
C ALA A 249 12.52 4.41 -10.21
N ILE A 250 12.72 3.50 -11.18
CA ILE A 250 12.61 2.04 -10.97
C ILE A 250 13.64 1.50 -9.96
N ASP A 251 14.73 2.21 -9.73
CA ASP A 251 15.73 1.87 -8.72
C ASP A 251 15.20 2.22 -7.31
N PRO A 252 15.16 1.27 -6.36
CA PRO A 252 14.65 1.53 -5.02
C PRO A 252 15.50 2.53 -4.22
N ASN A 253 14.85 3.26 -3.32
CA ASN A 253 15.45 4.29 -2.49
C ASN A 253 15.96 3.73 -1.17
N LEU A 254 17.25 3.83 -0.90
CA LEU A 254 17.89 3.49 0.37
C LEU A 254 17.88 4.69 1.31
N VAL A 255 17.44 4.45 2.52
CA VAL A 255 17.48 5.34 3.68
C VAL A 255 17.84 4.56 4.94
N GLN A 256 17.62 5.12 6.11
CA GLN A 256 17.93 4.48 7.39
C GLN A 256 16.82 4.72 8.42
N THR A 257 16.75 3.86 9.43
CA THR A 257 15.94 4.13 10.63
C THR A 257 16.65 5.10 11.57
N LEU A 258 15.97 5.58 12.62
CA LEU A 258 16.60 6.37 13.69
C LEU A 258 17.78 5.65 14.33
N GLU A 259 17.76 4.31 14.35
CA GLU A 259 18.86 3.46 14.87
C GLU A 259 19.91 3.12 13.80
N ASN A 260 19.90 3.85 12.66
CA ASN A 260 20.84 3.70 11.54
C ASN A 260 20.82 2.32 10.87
N ASN A 261 19.70 1.60 10.93
CA ASN A 261 19.52 0.37 10.19
C ASN A 261 19.00 0.64 8.77
N PRO A 262 19.35 -0.20 7.78
CA PRO A 262 18.98 0.05 6.40
C PRO A 262 17.49 -0.11 6.15
N ALA A 263 16.91 0.80 5.40
CA ALA A 263 15.54 0.76 4.95
C ALA A 263 15.43 1.13 3.47
N ILE A 264 14.55 0.43 2.75
CA ILE A 264 14.19 0.73 1.37
C ILE A 264 12.77 1.31 1.35
N ILE A 265 12.60 2.45 0.68
CA ILE A 265 11.30 3.06 0.42
C ILE A 265 11.11 3.14 -1.09
N HIS A 266 10.02 2.52 -1.62
CA HIS A 266 9.84 2.47 -3.06
C HIS A 266 8.40 2.18 -3.46
N GLY A 267 7.78 3.11 -4.22
CA GLY A 267 6.40 3.04 -4.65
C GLY A 267 5.37 3.16 -3.50
N GLY A 268 4.18 3.61 -3.81
CA GLY A 268 3.17 3.91 -2.78
C GLY A 268 1.72 3.79 -3.25
N PRO A 269 1.29 2.67 -3.88
CA PRO A 269 -0.08 2.54 -4.35
C PRO A 269 -1.06 2.49 -3.17
N PHE A 270 -2.22 3.11 -3.33
CA PHE A 270 -3.28 3.07 -2.32
C PHE A 270 -3.84 1.64 -2.18
N ALA A 271 -4.06 1.21 -0.92
CA ALA A 271 -4.55 -0.13 -0.61
C ALA A 271 -6.06 -0.31 -0.77
N ASN A 272 -6.83 0.75 -0.92
CA ASN A 272 -8.27 0.71 -1.15
C ASN A 272 -8.67 0.77 -2.63
N ILE A 273 -7.72 0.90 -3.55
CA ILE A 273 -7.98 0.94 -5.00
C ILE A 273 -6.91 0.21 -5.83
N ALA A 274 -5.76 -0.09 -5.24
CA ALA A 274 -4.68 -0.87 -5.83
C ALA A 274 -4.16 -1.88 -4.81
N HIS A 275 -3.04 -2.54 -5.08
CA HIS A 275 -2.52 -3.62 -4.22
C HIS A 275 -1.87 -3.15 -2.90
N GLY A 276 -1.66 -1.84 -2.70
CA GLY A 276 -1.41 -1.23 -1.38
C GLY A 276 -0.13 -1.63 -0.67
N CYS A 277 0.91 -1.99 -1.37
CA CYS A 277 2.20 -2.36 -0.81
C CYS A 277 3.36 -1.84 -1.67
N ASN A 278 4.57 -1.81 -1.11
CA ASN A 278 5.77 -1.36 -1.82
C ASN A 278 6.07 -2.22 -3.06
N SER A 279 7.05 -1.81 -3.86
CA SER A 279 7.36 -2.48 -5.12
C SER A 279 7.87 -3.92 -4.94
N VAL A 280 7.65 -4.73 -5.95
CA VAL A 280 8.24 -6.08 -6.10
C VAL A 280 9.76 -5.99 -6.11
N THR A 281 10.30 -5.00 -6.84
CA THR A 281 11.74 -4.76 -6.95
C THR A 281 12.39 -4.51 -5.60
N ALA A 282 11.79 -3.63 -4.75
CA ALA A 282 12.28 -3.35 -3.41
C ALA A 282 12.25 -4.58 -2.50
N THR A 283 11.15 -5.34 -2.53
CA THR A 283 11.03 -6.56 -1.72
C THR A 283 12.05 -7.62 -2.14
N LYS A 284 12.20 -7.87 -3.45
CA LYS A 284 13.19 -8.83 -3.97
C LYS A 284 14.63 -8.41 -3.66
N LEU A 285 14.92 -7.11 -3.80
CA LEU A 285 16.22 -6.56 -3.44
C LEU A 285 16.53 -6.75 -1.94
N GLY A 286 15.56 -6.45 -1.06
CA GLY A 286 15.69 -6.70 0.37
C GLY A 286 15.99 -8.17 0.68
N LEU A 287 15.25 -9.10 0.06
CA LEU A 287 15.47 -10.56 0.23
C LEU A 287 16.86 -11.04 -0.22
N LYS A 288 17.47 -10.34 -1.19
CA LYS A 288 18.85 -10.62 -1.63
C LYS A 288 19.89 -10.08 -0.66
N LEU A 289 19.66 -8.91 -0.10
CA LEU A 289 20.66 -8.19 0.68
C LEU A 289 20.63 -8.52 2.18
N ALA A 290 19.52 -9.09 2.68
CA ALA A 290 19.34 -9.37 4.10
C ALA A 290 18.84 -10.80 4.36
N ASP A 291 18.98 -11.24 5.63
CA ASP A 291 18.47 -12.54 6.07
C ASP A 291 16.99 -12.46 6.44
N TYR A 292 16.53 -11.29 6.83
CA TYR A 292 15.14 -10.98 7.16
C TYR A 292 14.70 -9.72 6.44
N VAL A 293 13.50 -9.73 5.89
CA VAL A 293 12.86 -8.56 5.28
C VAL A 293 11.54 -8.31 5.99
N VAL A 294 11.41 -7.13 6.58
CA VAL A 294 10.15 -6.66 7.16
C VAL A 294 9.48 -5.73 6.15
N THR A 295 8.27 -6.05 5.76
CA THR A 295 7.46 -5.21 4.86
C THR A 295 6.03 -5.10 5.37
N GLU A 296 5.28 -4.14 4.84
CA GLU A 296 3.90 -3.92 5.27
C GLU A 296 2.89 -3.98 4.12
N ALA A 297 1.63 -4.26 4.48
CA ALA A 297 0.47 -4.09 3.61
C ALA A 297 -0.47 -3.02 4.18
N GLY A 298 -1.03 -2.17 3.32
CA GLY A 298 -1.85 -1.03 3.73
C GLY A 298 -3.19 -1.44 4.33
N PHE A 299 -3.72 -0.63 5.25
CA PHE A 299 -5.00 -0.85 5.95
C PHE A 299 -5.06 -2.16 6.74
N GLY A 300 -6.26 -2.78 6.85
CA GLY A 300 -6.46 -4.07 7.50
C GLY A 300 -6.04 -5.26 6.64
N ALA A 301 -5.90 -6.42 7.26
CA ALA A 301 -5.48 -7.64 6.57
C ALA A 301 -6.50 -8.12 5.53
N ASP A 302 -7.77 -7.77 5.70
CA ASP A 302 -8.85 -8.05 4.73
C ASP A 302 -8.70 -7.31 3.40
N LEU A 303 -8.01 -6.17 3.40
CA LEU A 303 -7.71 -5.38 2.20
C LEU A 303 -6.26 -5.49 1.78
N GLY A 304 -5.34 -5.06 2.65
CA GLY A 304 -3.94 -4.95 2.29
C GLY A 304 -3.24 -6.29 2.21
N ALA A 305 -3.37 -7.15 3.22
CA ALA A 305 -2.72 -8.46 3.18
C ALA A 305 -3.36 -9.38 2.11
N GLU A 306 -4.68 -9.33 1.93
CA GLU A 306 -5.35 -10.06 0.84
C GLU A 306 -4.70 -9.72 -0.50
N LYS A 307 -4.59 -8.44 -0.86
CA LYS A 307 -3.98 -8.01 -2.14
C LYS A 307 -2.49 -8.24 -2.22
N PHE A 308 -1.79 -8.14 -1.09
CA PHE A 308 -0.38 -8.51 -1.02
C PHE A 308 -0.19 -9.98 -1.40
N LEU A 309 -1.06 -10.87 -0.91
CA LEU A 309 -1.00 -12.31 -1.15
C LEU A 309 -1.56 -12.66 -2.54
N ASP A 310 -2.81 -12.32 -2.83
CA ASP A 310 -3.50 -12.72 -4.06
C ASP A 310 -3.03 -11.98 -5.32
N ILE A 311 -2.39 -10.81 -5.19
CA ILE A 311 -1.88 -10.06 -6.33
C ILE A 311 -0.34 -10.03 -6.33
N LYS A 312 0.30 -9.37 -5.36
CA LYS A 312 1.75 -9.16 -5.38
C LYS A 312 2.54 -10.46 -5.26
N CYS A 313 2.22 -11.29 -4.27
CA CYS A 313 2.91 -12.57 -4.07
C CYS A 313 2.71 -13.51 -5.25
N ARG A 314 1.50 -13.55 -5.79
CA ARG A 314 1.16 -14.37 -6.95
C ARG A 314 1.99 -13.99 -8.18
N TYR A 315 2.09 -12.70 -8.51
CA TYR A 315 2.87 -12.22 -9.65
C TYR A 315 4.39 -12.32 -9.45
N ALA A 316 4.85 -12.09 -8.24
CA ALA A 316 6.28 -11.99 -7.97
C ALA A 316 6.91 -13.31 -7.54
N GLY A 317 6.12 -14.36 -7.28
CA GLY A 317 6.59 -15.61 -6.70
C GLY A 317 7.13 -15.43 -5.27
N LEU A 318 6.54 -14.48 -4.52
CA LEU A 318 6.90 -14.21 -3.12
C LEU A 318 6.06 -15.07 -2.19
N ASN A 319 6.64 -15.42 -1.02
CA ASN A 319 5.94 -16.16 0.00
C ASN A 319 6.38 -15.67 1.40
N PRO A 320 5.49 -15.05 2.19
CA PRO A 320 5.81 -14.67 3.55
C PRO A 320 6.14 -15.89 4.42
N SER A 321 7.24 -15.79 5.17
CA SER A 321 7.63 -16.83 6.15
C SER A 321 6.88 -16.66 7.47
N ALA A 322 6.42 -15.43 7.78
CA ALA A 322 5.57 -15.12 8.92
C ALA A 322 4.75 -13.86 8.64
N VAL A 323 3.61 -13.76 9.32
CA VAL A 323 2.74 -12.58 9.33
C VAL A 323 2.65 -12.02 10.75
N VAL A 324 2.90 -10.73 10.89
CA VAL A 324 2.66 -9.97 12.13
C VAL A 324 1.36 -9.20 11.98
N LEU A 325 0.36 -9.56 12.75
CA LEU A 325 -0.93 -8.89 12.79
C LEU A 325 -0.95 -7.87 13.94
N VAL A 326 -0.94 -6.59 13.61
CA VAL A 326 -0.98 -5.50 14.59
C VAL A 326 -2.41 -5.33 15.12
N ALA A 327 -2.58 -5.38 16.42
CA ALA A 327 -3.82 -5.11 17.11
C ALA A 327 -3.62 -3.98 18.14
N THR A 328 -4.62 -3.12 18.30
CA THR A 328 -4.66 -2.07 19.31
C THR A 328 -5.92 -2.16 20.15
N VAL A 329 -5.79 -1.87 21.43
CA VAL A 329 -6.95 -1.76 22.33
C VAL A 329 -7.96 -0.75 21.81
N ARG A 330 -7.49 0.38 21.27
CA ARG A 330 -8.35 1.42 20.65
C ARG A 330 -9.20 0.89 19.50
N ALA A 331 -8.60 0.13 18.58
CA ALA A 331 -9.35 -0.42 17.46
C ALA A 331 -10.40 -1.42 17.94
N LEU A 332 -10.08 -2.26 18.91
CA LEU A 332 -11.04 -3.21 19.44
C LEU A 332 -12.16 -2.50 20.21
N LYS A 333 -11.88 -1.46 21.01
CA LYS A 333 -12.94 -0.62 21.60
C LYS A 333 -13.85 -0.01 20.54
N TYR A 334 -13.28 0.55 19.49
CA TYR A 334 -14.04 1.12 18.37
C TYR A 334 -14.93 0.05 17.70
N HIS A 335 -14.38 -1.11 17.40
CA HIS A 335 -15.15 -2.25 16.86
C HIS A 335 -16.16 -2.83 17.85
N GLY A 336 -15.98 -2.60 19.15
CA GLY A 336 -16.92 -2.89 20.23
C GLY A 336 -18.04 -1.85 20.40
N GLY A 337 -18.02 -0.78 19.57
CA GLY A 337 -19.06 0.25 19.53
C GLY A 337 -18.77 1.51 20.37
N VAL A 338 -17.52 1.70 20.85
CA VAL A 338 -17.12 2.91 21.58
C VAL A 338 -16.92 4.06 20.59
N ALA A 339 -17.46 5.23 20.90
CA ALA A 339 -17.29 6.43 20.09
C ALA A 339 -15.82 6.88 20.05
N LYS A 340 -15.38 7.47 18.95
CA LYS A 340 -13.98 7.90 18.73
C LYS A 340 -13.45 8.80 19.86
N ALA A 341 -14.31 9.67 20.42
CA ALA A 341 -13.93 10.60 21.49
C ALA A 341 -13.60 9.88 22.82
N ASP A 342 -14.16 8.69 23.04
CA ASP A 342 -14.11 7.96 24.31
C ASP A 342 -13.10 6.79 24.31
N LEU A 343 -12.36 6.60 23.22
CA LEU A 343 -11.42 5.47 23.06
C LEU A 343 -10.27 5.44 24.07
N ASN A 344 -9.96 6.55 24.71
CA ASN A 344 -8.92 6.63 25.73
C ASN A 344 -9.38 6.17 27.13
N ALA A 345 -10.69 6.09 27.37
CA ALA A 345 -11.22 5.60 28.64
C ALA A 345 -11.16 4.06 28.67
N PRO A 346 -10.77 3.46 29.81
CA PRO A 346 -10.79 2.00 29.99
C PRO A 346 -12.18 1.41 29.73
N ASN A 347 -12.24 0.34 28.93
CA ASN A 347 -13.49 -0.37 28.64
C ASN A 347 -13.23 -1.81 28.15
N THR A 348 -12.92 -2.70 29.10
CA THR A 348 -12.62 -4.11 28.83
C THR A 348 -13.77 -4.85 28.15
N GLU A 349 -15.02 -4.50 28.47
CA GLU A 349 -16.21 -5.12 27.83
C GLU A 349 -16.28 -4.76 26.33
N ALA A 350 -16.00 -3.52 25.96
CA ALA A 350 -15.95 -3.11 24.57
C ALA A 350 -14.78 -3.78 23.82
N VAL A 351 -13.61 -3.95 24.45
CA VAL A 351 -12.50 -4.72 23.86
C VAL A 351 -12.94 -6.15 23.60
N ARG A 352 -13.59 -6.80 24.56
CA ARG A 352 -14.12 -8.17 24.41
C ARG A 352 -15.12 -8.27 23.27
N LYS A 353 -16.07 -7.34 23.20
CA LYS A 353 -17.07 -7.28 22.13
C LYS A 353 -16.42 -7.07 20.75
N GLY A 354 -15.42 -6.20 20.65
CA GLY A 354 -14.73 -5.89 19.39
C GLY A 354 -13.69 -6.93 18.98
N SER A 355 -13.27 -7.82 19.88
CA SER A 355 -12.22 -8.82 19.62
C SER A 355 -12.61 -9.86 18.55
N VAL A 356 -13.88 -9.95 18.19
CA VAL A 356 -14.35 -10.74 17.02
C VAL A 356 -13.68 -10.27 15.72
N ASN A 357 -13.30 -8.99 15.63
CA ASN A 357 -12.55 -8.46 14.49
C ASN A 357 -11.15 -9.07 14.43
N LEU A 358 -10.43 -9.09 15.55
CA LEU A 358 -9.11 -9.73 15.65
C LEU A 358 -9.19 -11.22 15.33
N ALA A 359 -10.14 -11.94 15.91
CA ALA A 359 -10.31 -13.37 15.68
C ALA A 359 -10.53 -13.68 14.20
N ARG A 360 -11.35 -12.90 13.49
CA ARG A 360 -11.58 -13.08 12.04
C ARG A 360 -10.33 -12.80 11.20
N HIS A 361 -9.55 -11.78 11.51
CA HIS A 361 -8.29 -11.52 10.83
C HIS A 361 -7.27 -12.64 11.06
N ILE A 362 -7.16 -13.18 12.27
CA ILE A 362 -6.30 -14.33 12.57
C ILE A 362 -6.76 -15.55 11.74
N ASP A 363 -8.05 -15.85 11.73
CA ASP A 363 -8.62 -16.97 10.98
C ASP A 363 -8.33 -16.86 9.47
N ASN A 364 -8.53 -15.68 8.90
CA ASN A 364 -8.23 -15.43 7.49
C ASN A 364 -6.75 -15.67 7.15
N LEU A 365 -5.83 -15.19 7.98
CA LEU A 365 -4.39 -15.31 7.73
C LEU A 365 -3.88 -16.74 8.00
N LYS A 366 -4.26 -17.33 9.13
CA LYS A 366 -3.79 -18.65 9.57
C LYS A 366 -4.45 -19.79 8.80
N ASN A 367 -5.77 -19.81 8.79
CA ASN A 367 -6.54 -20.91 8.19
C ASN A 367 -6.91 -20.62 6.73
N GLY A 368 -7.22 -19.36 6.39
CA GLY A 368 -7.58 -18.96 5.02
C GLY A 368 -6.39 -18.99 4.08
N PHE A 369 -5.31 -18.29 4.41
CA PHE A 369 -4.09 -18.23 3.60
C PHE A 369 -3.03 -19.28 3.97
N GLY A 370 -3.18 -19.99 5.10
CA GLY A 370 -2.26 -21.05 5.54
C GLY A 370 -0.91 -20.55 6.02
N LEU A 371 -0.83 -19.32 6.55
CA LEU A 371 0.43 -18.67 6.92
C LEU A 371 0.69 -18.72 8.44
N PRO A 372 1.97 -18.82 8.88
CA PRO A 372 2.34 -18.64 10.27
C PRO A 372 2.05 -17.20 10.72
N VAL A 373 1.32 -17.03 11.84
CA VAL A 373 0.85 -15.72 12.33
C VAL A 373 1.28 -15.53 13.78
N CYS A 374 1.72 -14.30 14.10
CA CYS A 374 1.77 -13.79 15.47
C CYS A 374 1.07 -12.43 15.55
N VAL A 375 0.66 -12.04 16.75
CA VAL A 375 -0.02 -10.77 17.01
C VAL A 375 0.91 -9.81 17.73
N ALA A 376 1.04 -8.59 17.20
CA ALA A 376 1.68 -7.48 17.89
C ALA A 376 0.62 -6.65 18.61
N ILE A 377 0.65 -6.60 19.93
CA ILE A 377 -0.17 -5.71 20.74
C ILE A 377 0.52 -4.36 20.77
N ASN A 378 0.11 -3.45 19.87
CA ASN A 378 0.66 -2.10 19.83
C ASN A 378 -0.01 -1.25 20.90
N SER A 379 0.68 -1.08 22.05
CA SER A 379 0.13 -0.45 23.24
C SER A 379 0.28 1.06 23.25
N PHE A 380 -0.70 1.71 23.83
CA PHE A 380 -0.71 3.14 24.12
C PHE A 380 -0.71 3.38 25.63
N PRO A 381 -0.22 4.56 26.12
CA PRO A 381 -0.15 4.84 27.54
C PRO A 381 -1.49 4.79 28.31
N THR A 382 -2.60 4.83 27.59
CA THR A 382 -3.96 4.77 28.14
C THR A 382 -4.53 3.36 28.23
N ASP A 383 -3.84 2.36 27.68
CA ASP A 383 -4.31 0.98 27.65
C ASP A 383 -4.07 0.32 29.03
N THR A 384 -5.03 -0.45 29.52
CA THR A 384 -4.90 -1.18 30.79
C THR A 384 -4.47 -2.63 30.55
N GLU A 385 -3.88 -3.26 31.59
CA GLU A 385 -3.51 -4.69 31.51
C GLU A 385 -4.72 -5.59 31.26
N GLU A 386 -5.85 -5.28 31.90
CA GLU A 386 -7.09 -6.03 31.72
C GLU A 386 -7.62 -5.97 30.29
N GLU A 387 -7.44 -4.83 29.60
CA GLU A 387 -7.79 -4.68 28.19
C GLU A 387 -6.82 -5.48 27.28
N MET A 388 -5.53 -5.44 27.58
CA MET A 388 -4.52 -6.22 26.84
C MET A 388 -4.66 -7.73 27.07
N ASP A 389 -5.09 -8.14 28.27
CA ASP A 389 -5.34 -9.56 28.58
C ASP A 389 -6.47 -10.15 27.74
N VAL A 390 -7.47 -9.36 27.36
CA VAL A 390 -8.50 -9.82 26.40
C VAL A 390 -7.87 -10.18 25.05
N ILE A 391 -6.90 -9.38 24.57
CA ILE A 391 -6.19 -9.68 23.31
C ILE A 391 -5.37 -10.96 23.46
N ARG A 392 -4.64 -11.11 24.56
CA ARG A 392 -3.86 -12.34 24.86
C ARG A 392 -4.74 -13.59 24.90
N GLN A 393 -5.92 -13.48 25.50
CA GLN A 393 -6.89 -14.58 25.55
C GLN A 393 -7.35 -14.98 24.15
N VAL A 394 -7.73 -14.02 23.29
CA VAL A 394 -8.16 -14.30 21.90
C VAL A 394 -7.03 -14.97 21.11
N CYS A 395 -5.79 -14.51 21.29
CA CYS A 395 -4.63 -15.12 20.63
C CYS A 395 -4.42 -16.57 21.10
N ALA A 396 -4.53 -16.82 22.41
CA ALA A 396 -4.40 -18.17 22.97
C ALA A 396 -5.51 -19.12 22.47
N GLU A 397 -6.77 -18.66 22.42
CA GLU A 397 -7.90 -19.41 21.85
C GLU A 397 -7.70 -19.74 20.36
N ALA A 398 -7.11 -18.80 19.60
CA ALA A 398 -6.78 -19.00 18.19
C ALA A 398 -5.48 -19.83 17.98
N GLY A 399 -4.74 -20.14 19.04
CA GLY A 399 -3.47 -20.85 18.97
C GLY A 399 -2.41 -20.09 18.18
N VAL A 400 -2.29 -18.77 18.42
CA VAL A 400 -1.26 -17.90 17.85
C VAL A 400 -0.51 -17.18 18.97
N PRO A 401 0.82 -17.04 18.89
CA PRO A 401 1.57 -16.27 19.88
C PRO A 401 1.31 -14.77 19.71
N CYS A 402 1.44 -14.03 20.81
CA CYS A 402 1.38 -12.58 20.78
C CYS A 402 2.44 -11.95 21.68
N ALA A 403 2.85 -10.74 21.35
CA ALA A 403 3.79 -9.97 22.15
C ALA A 403 3.40 -8.50 22.21
N LEU A 404 3.78 -7.86 23.33
CA LEU A 404 3.65 -6.42 23.49
C LEU A 404 4.65 -5.69 22.57
N SER A 405 4.22 -4.59 21.99
CA SER A 405 5.03 -3.69 21.15
C SER A 405 4.93 -2.27 21.71
N GLU A 406 6.06 -1.76 22.21
CA GLU A 406 6.20 -0.42 22.77
C GLU A 406 7.16 0.44 21.92
N VAL A 407 7.26 0.11 20.64
CA VAL A 407 8.26 0.70 19.73
C VAL A 407 8.10 2.21 19.52
N PHE A 408 6.88 2.73 19.64
CA PHE A 408 6.65 4.17 19.55
C PHE A 408 7.44 4.94 20.62
N ALA A 409 7.42 4.44 21.86
CA ALA A 409 8.08 5.10 23.00
C ALA A 409 9.56 4.74 23.15
N LYS A 410 9.96 3.53 22.71
CA LYS A 410 11.27 2.94 23.06
C LYS A 410 12.10 2.49 21.83
N GLY A 411 11.64 2.77 20.61
CA GLY A 411 12.34 2.31 19.40
C GLY A 411 12.48 0.78 19.34
N GLY A 412 13.60 0.30 18.82
CA GLY A 412 13.88 -1.14 18.71
C GLY A 412 13.90 -1.87 20.03
N GLU A 413 14.30 -1.23 21.13
CA GLU A 413 14.25 -1.83 22.47
C GLU A 413 12.82 -2.25 22.84
N GLY A 414 11.83 -1.40 22.52
CA GLY A 414 10.40 -1.70 22.74
C GLY A 414 9.84 -2.79 21.83
N GLY A 415 10.60 -3.21 20.81
CA GLY A 415 10.24 -4.26 19.86
C GLY A 415 10.85 -5.62 20.15
N LYS A 416 11.72 -5.77 21.16
CA LYS A 416 12.45 -7.02 21.43
C LYS A 416 11.55 -8.22 21.65
N ALA A 417 10.53 -8.09 22.50
CA ALA A 417 9.59 -9.17 22.78
C ALA A 417 8.85 -9.63 21.50
N LEU A 418 8.47 -8.68 20.65
CA LEU A 418 7.88 -8.99 19.35
C LEU A 418 8.88 -9.68 18.41
N ALA A 419 10.13 -9.21 18.36
CA ALA A 419 11.18 -9.82 17.54
C ALA A 419 11.49 -11.25 17.97
N GLU A 420 11.56 -11.53 19.28
CA GLU A 420 11.71 -12.88 19.83
C GLU A 420 10.54 -13.79 19.41
N THR A 421 9.30 -13.28 19.54
CA THR A 421 8.10 -14.02 19.12
C THR A 421 8.11 -14.33 17.61
N VAL A 422 8.51 -13.37 16.77
CA VAL A 422 8.63 -13.56 15.32
C VAL A 422 9.71 -14.61 15.01
N LEU A 423 10.87 -14.55 15.67
CA LEU A 423 11.94 -15.54 15.48
C LEU A 423 11.48 -16.94 15.91
N GLN A 424 10.76 -17.05 17.04
CA GLN A 424 10.18 -18.32 17.47
C GLN A 424 9.22 -18.88 16.41
N VAL A 425 8.30 -18.07 15.89
CA VAL A 425 7.38 -18.49 14.81
C VAL A 425 8.14 -18.98 13.58
N LEU A 426 9.23 -18.29 13.21
CA LEU A 426 10.07 -18.68 12.07
C LEU A 426 10.86 -19.96 12.31
N ASP A 427 11.27 -20.23 13.56
CA ASP A 427 12.01 -21.46 13.94
C ASP A 427 11.07 -22.66 14.06
N GLU A 428 9.84 -22.46 14.52
CA GLU A 428 8.79 -23.48 14.55
C GLU A 428 8.25 -23.81 13.15
N ASN A 429 8.41 -22.90 12.17
CA ASN A 429 7.98 -23.05 10.79
C ASN A 429 9.17 -22.84 9.84
N PRO A 430 10.16 -23.75 9.84
CA PRO A 430 11.38 -23.58 9.06
C PRO A 430 11.16 -23.71 7.54
N GLU A 431 10.12 -24.43 7.14
CA GLU A 431 9.76 -24.63 5.74
C GLU A 431 8.85 -23.49 5.25
N ILE A 432 8.88 -23.27 3.93
CA ILE A 432 7.99 -22.30 3.29
C ILE A 432 6.59 -22.90 3.21
N HIS A 433 5.61 -22.27 3.83
CA HIS A 433 4.19 -22.63 3.70
C HIS A 433 3.65 -22.03 2.39
N PRO A 434 3.20 -22.84 1.43
CA PRO A 434 2.59 -22.33 0.21
C PRO A 434 1.34 -21.52 0.53
N ILE A 435 1.23 -20.33 -0.06
CA ILE A 435 0.03 -19.48 0.10
C ILE A 435 -1.18 -20.22 -0.46
N GLN A 436 -2.22 -20.38 0.35
CA GLN A 436 -3.53 -20.81 -0.09
C GLN A 436 -4.27 -19.61 -0.68
N PHE A 437 -4.11 -19.39 -1.98
CA PHE A 437 -4.75 -18.27 -2.65
C PHE A 437 -6.28 -18.34 -2.56
N THR A 438 -6.92 -17.18 -2.45
CA THR A 438 -8.36 -17.08 -2.25
C THR A 438 -9.16 -17.68 -3.42
N TYR A 439 -8.60 -17.59 -4.63
CA TYR A 439 -9.22 -18.09 -5.87
C TYR A 439 -8.17 -18.59 -6.87
N ASP A 440 -8.63 -19.45 -7.80
CA ASP A 440 -7.87 -19.84 -8.98
C ASP A 440 -7.99 -18.76 -10.08
N LEU A 441 -6.90 -18.50 -10.82
CA LEU A 441 -6.92 -17.55 -11.95
C LEU A 441 -7.78 -18.03 -13.13
N GLU A 442 -8.01 -19.34 -13.26
CA GLU A 442 -8.89 -19.90 -14.31
C GLU A 442 -10.39 -19.74 -13.97
N ALA A 443 -10.75 -19.39 -12.74
CA ALA A 443 -12.13 -19.07 -12.38
C ALA A 443 -12.61 -17.80 -13.10
N SER A 444 -13.93 -17.66 -13.28
CA SER A 444 -14.51 -16.43 -13.84
C SER A 444 -14.23 -15.21 -12.94
N LEU A 445 -14.28 -14.01 -13.51
CA LEU A 445 -14.12 -12.78 -12.71
C LEU A 445 -15.19 -12.68 -11.62
N VAL A 446 -16.43 -13.10 -11.91
CA VAL A 446 -17.51 -13.14 -10.93
C VAL A 446 -17.18 -14.12 -9.80
N ASP A 447 -16.72 -15.34 -10.11
CA ASP A 447 -16.37 -16.33 -9.09
C ASP A 447 -15.20 -15.88 -8.22
N LYS A 448 -14.22 -15.14 -8.78
CA LYS A 448 -13.12 -14.55 -8.02
C LYS A 448 -13.62 -13.50 -7.02
N VAL A 449 -14.51 -12.61 -7.46
CA VAL A 449 -15.14 -11.60 -6.58
C VAL A 449 -15.94 -12.28 -5.47
N GLU A 450 -16.76 -13.28 -5.81
CA GLU A 450 -17.52 -14.08 -4.84
C GLU A 450 -16.60 -14.81 -3.86
N ALA A 451 -15.48 -15.35 -4.33
CA ALA A 451 -14.51 -16.04 -3.46
C ALA A 451 -13.92 -15.10 -2.40
N VAL A 452 -13.49 -13.89 -2.80
CA VAL A 452 -12.98 -12.88 -1.85
C VAL A 452 -14.08 -12.46 -0.87
N ALA A 453 -15.28 -12.15 -1.37
CA ALA A 453 -16.40 -11.72 -0.55
C ALA A 453 -16.78 -12.77 0.51
N ARG A 454 -16.84 -14.04 0.13
CA ARG A 454 -17.26 -15.13 1.02
C ARG A 454 -16.14 -15.59 1.95
N LYS A 455 -14.92 -15.78 1.43
CA LYS A 455 -13.82 -16.37 2.22
C LYS A 455 -13.14 -15.36 3.12
N ILE A 456 -12.96 -14.10 2.67
CA ILE A 456 -12.24 -13.06 3.42
C ILE A 456 -13.21 -12.21 4.23
N TYR A 457 -14.30 -11.74 3.60
CA TYR A 457 -15.24 -10.82 4.25
C TYR A 457 -16.37 -11.53 5.00
N ARG A 458 -16.65 -12.79 4.69
CA ARG A 458 -17.79 -13.59 5.19
C ARG A 458 -19.15 -13.03 4.78
N ALA A 459 -19.21 -12.38 3.60
CA ALA A 459 -20.47 -11.98 3.01
C ALA A 459 -21.32 -13.18 2.56
N ASP A 460 -22.65 -13.06 2.60
CA ASP A 460 -23.57 -14.09 2.10
C ASP A 460 -23.56 -14.14 0.57
N GLY A 461 -23.20 -13.05 -0.11
CA GLY A 461 -23.08 -12.96 -1.55
C GLY A 461 -22.69 -11.58 -2.06
N VAL A 462 -22.73 -11.41 -3.38
CA VAL A 462 -22.38 -10.17 -4.06
C VAL A 462 -23.53 -9.72 -4.96
N SER A 463 -23.90 -8.44 -4.84
CA SER A 463 -24.86 -7.78 -5.74
C SER A 463 -24.08 -6.89 -6.72
N TYR A 464 -24.49 -6.88 -7.97
CA TYR A 464 -23.82 -6.12 -9.02
C TYR A 464 -24.76 -5.07 -9.61
N ALA A 465 -24.30 -3.82 -9.70
CA ALA A 465 -24.97 -2.83 -10.55
C ALA A 465 -24.96 -3.33 -12.01
N PRO A 466 -26.02 -3.06 -12.80
CA PRO A 466 -26.10 -3.56 -14.18
C PRO A 466 -24.88 -3.21 -15.05
N ALA A 467 -24.35 -1.99 -14.91
CA ALA A 467 -23.15 -1.56 -15.63
C ALA A 467 -21.90 -2.33 -15.19
N ALA A 468 -21.75 -2.61 -13.91
CA ALA A 468 -20.63 -3.38 -13.36
C ALA A 468 -20.67 -4.84 -13.87
N LYS A 469 -21.84 -5.48 -13.84
CA LYS A 469 -22.00 -6.84 -14.37
C LYS A 469 -21.68 -6.91 -15.86
N LYS A 470 -22.22 -5.97 -16.65
CA LYS A 470 -21.93 -5.87 -18.08
C LYS A 470 -20.43 -5.70 -18.35
N MET A 471 -19.72 -4.89 -17.53
CA MET A 471 -18.29 -4.70 -17.67
C MET A 471 -17.51 -5.99 -17.39
N LEU A 472 -17.85 -6.75 -16.34
CA LEU A 472 -17.22 -8.05 -16.06
C LEU A 472 -17.37 -9.02 -17.24
N ASP A 473 -18.58 -9.15 -17.79
CA ASP A 473 -18.86 -10.01 -18.94
C ASP A 473 -18.08 -9.55 -20.19
N GLN A 474 -17.96 -8.23 -20.41
CA GLN A 474 -17.18 -7.66 -21.50
C GLN A 474 -15.68 -7.95 -21.31
N LEU A 475 -15.12 -7.78 -20.11
CA LEU A 475 -13.71 -8.06 -19.84
C LEU A 475 -13.36 -9.54 -20.07
N GLU A 476 -14.25 -10.45 -19.68
CA GLU A 476 -14.06 -11.88 -19.97
C GLU A 476 -14.05 -12.15 -21.47
N SER A 477 -15.01 -11.58 -22.23
CA SER A 477 -15.07 -11.72 -23.68
C SER A 477 -13.85 -11.14 -24.41
N MET A 478 -13.20 -10.15 -23.82
CA MET A 478 -11.98 -9.53 -24.33
C MET A 478 -10.68 -10.27 -23.92
N GLY A 479 -10.79 -11.39 -23.18
CA GLY A 479 -9.65 -12.22 -22.77
C GLY A 479 -8.99 -11.82 -21.44
N TYR A 480 -9.59 -10.93 -20.65
CA TYR A 480 -9.08 -10.50 -19.34
C TYR A 480 -9.60 -11.35 -18.18
N GLY A 481 -10.33 -12.44 -18.45
CA GLY A 481 -10.92 -13.31 -17.42
C GLY A 481 -9.91 -13.95 -16.47
N LYS A 482 -8.66 -14.15 -16.88
CA LYS A 482 -7.59 -14.72 -16.06
C LYS A 482 -6.89 -13.74 -15.12
N LEU A 483 -7.23 -12.45 -15.16
CA LEU A 483 -6.65 -11.47 -14.27
C LEU A 483 -7.16 -11.64 -12.84
N PRO A 484 -6.34 -11.40 -11.81
CA PRO A 484 -6.81 -11.30 -10.43
C PRO A 484 -7.74 -10.11 -10.26
N VAL A 485 -8.55 -10.14 -9.19
CA VAL A 485 -9.45 -9.05 -8.81
C VAL A 485 -8.86 -8.24 -7.66
N CYS A 486 -9.05 -6.94 -7.70
CA CYS A 486 -8.65 -6.00 -6.67
C CYS A 486 -9.91 -5.33 -6.11
N ILE A 487 -10.37 -5.80 -4.94
CA ILE A 487 -11.58 -5.25 -4.33
C ILE A 487 -11.26 -3.89 -3.70
N ALA A 488 -11.96 -2.86 -4.13
CA ALA A 488 -11.91 -1.50 -3.63
C ALA A 488 -13.15 -1.24 -2.76
N LYS A 489 -12.97 -1.18 -1.45
CA LYS A 489 -14.04 -0.95 -0.47
C LYS A 489 -13.55 -0.08 0.69
N THR A 490 -14.46 0.27 1.61
CA THR A 490 -14.06 0.92 2.87
C THR A 490 -13.04 0.09 3.63
N GLN A 491 -12.08 0.74 4.24
CA GLN A 491 -11.06 0.11 5.11
C GLN A 491 -11.56 -0.15 6.55
N TYR A 492 -12.70 0.37 6.93
CA TYR A 492 -13.17 0.37 8.33
C TYR A 492 -14.06 -0.81 8.70
N SER A 493 -14.39 -1.66 7.75
CA SER A 493 -15.26 -2.83 7.95
C SER A 493 -14.85 -3.97 7.02
N PHE A 494 -15.18 -5.20 7.36
CA PHE A 494 -15.15 -6.33 6.40
C PHE A 494 -16.18 -6.14 5.28
N SER A 495 -17.29 -5.44 5.54
CA SER A 495 -18.30 -5.12 4.52
C SER A 495 -17.91 -3.87 3.69
N ASP A 496 -18.74 -3.49 2.75
CA ASP A 496 -18.69 -2.24 2.00
C ASP A 496 -19.41 -1.07 2.71
N ASP A 497 -19.99 -1.32 3.89
CA ASP A 497 -20.56 -0.32 4.79
C ASP A 497 -19.65 -0.09 5.99
N ALA A 498 -19.09 1.11 6.10
CA ALA A 498 -18.20 1.50 7.20
C ALA A 498 -18.87 1.52 8.59
N ALA A 499 -20.19 1.51 8.66
CA ALA A 499 -20.93 1.48 9.92
C ALA A 499 -21.04 0.07 10.52
N LEU A 500 -20.82 -0.97 9.74
CA LEU A 500 -20.85 -2.37 10.20
C LEU A 500 -19.52 -2.74 10.85
N LEU A 501 -19.40 -2.49 12.15
CA LEU A 501 -18.18 -2.70 12.94
C LEU A 501 -17.99 -4.17 13.37
N GLY A 502 -16.82 -4.49 13.92
CA GLY A 502 -16.49 -5.81 14.44
C GLY A 502 -16.26 -6.83 13.34
N ALA A 503 -17.04 -7.88 13.33
CA ALA A 503 -17.02 -8.94 12.32
C ALA A 503 -18.46 -9.16 11.81
N PRO A 504 -18.94 -8.30 10.89
CA PRO A 504 -20.33 -8.37 10.40
C PRO A 504 -20.62 -9.70 9.70
N GLU A 505 -21.87 -10.13 9.79
CA GLU A 505 -22.42 -11.32 9.16
C GLU A 505 -23.75 -10.96 8.46
N HIS A 506 -24.25 -11.82 7.60
CA HIS A 506 -25.54 -11.67 6.91
C HIS A 506 -25.65 -10.37 6.10
N PHE A 507 -24.60 -10.05 5.36
CA PHE A 507 -24.56 -8.90 4.45
C PHE A 507 -24.17 -9.32 3.02
N HIS A 508 -24.51 -8.50 2.05
CA HIS A 508 -24.07 -8.63 0.67
C HIS A 508 -23.12 -7.50 0.32
N MET A 509 -22.06 -7.83 -0.41
CA MET A 509 -21.19 -6.82 -1.02
C MET A 509 -21.88 -6.21 -2.24
N ASN A 510 -21.78 -4.88 -2.42
CA ASN A 510 -22.45 -4.19 -3.52
C ASN A 510 -21.40 -3.63 -4.50
N VAL A 511 -21.21 -4.31 -5.61
CA VAL A 511 -20.30 -3.87 -6.67
C VAL A 511 -20.98 -2.80 -7.52
N ARG A 512 -20.49 -1.58 -7.42
CA ARG A 512 -21.00 -0.41 -8.14
C ARG A 512 -20.37 -0.26 -9.52
N GLU A 513 -19.08 -0.47 -9.63
CA GLU A 513 -18.28 -0.19 -10.81
C GLU A 513 -17.14 -1.20 -10.94
N VAL A 514 -16.72 -1.47 -12.16
CA VAL A 514 -15.56 -2.32 -12.49
C VAL A 514 -14.66 -1.56 -13.44
N ARG A 515 -13.36 -1.55 -13.17
CA ARG A 515 -12.32 -0.92 -14.02
C ARG A 515 -11.24 -1.92 -14.38
N LEU A 516 -10.77 -1.86 -15.61
CA LEU A 516 -9.64 -2.65 -16.06
C LEU A 516 -8.33 -1.89 -15.80
N SER A 517 -7.38 -2.53 -15.13
CA SER A 517 -5.98 -2.11 -15.04
C SER A 517 -5.12 -3.11 -15.81
N ALA A 518 -5.19 -3.06 -17.14
CA ALA A 518 -4.60 -4.06 -18.02
C ALA A 518 -3.08 -4.11 -17.96
N GLY A 519 -2.44 -2.97 -17.80
CA GLY A 519 -1.00 -2.86 -17.63
C GLY A 519 -0.51 -3.38 -16.28
N ALA A 520 -1.21 -3.04 -15.20
CA ALA A 520 -0.95 -3.58 -13.88
C ALA A 520 -1.28 -5.07 -13.81
N GLY A 521 -2.27 -5.52 -14.58
CA GLY A 521 -2.67 -6.92 -14.70
C GLY A 521 -3.67 -7.34 -13.62
N PHE A 522 -4.64 -6.50 -13.28
CA PHE A 522 -5.77 -6.85 -12.41
C PHE A 522 -7.04 -6.08 -12.79
N VAL A 523 -8.17 -6.57 -12.30
CA VAL A 523 -9.47 -5.92 -12.46
C VAL A 523 -9.86 -5.28 -11.13
N VAL A 524 -10.09 -3.97 -11.12
CA VAL A 524 -10.54 -3.23 -9.93
C VAL A 524 -12.06 -3.35 -9.82
N VAL A 525 -12.52 -3.83 -8.67
CA VAL A 525 -13.94 -4.04 -8.36
C VAL A 525 -14.34 -3.08 -7.24
N ILE A 526 -15.10 -2.04 -7.58
CA ILE A 526 -15.42 -0.94 -6.66
C ILE A 526 -16.73 -1.21 -5.95
N CYS A 527 -16.65 -1.33 -4.62
CA CYS A 527 -17.76 -1.50 -3.70
C CYS A 527 -17.94 -0.21 -2.86
N GLY A 528 -19.16 0.28 -2.79
CA GLY A 528 -19.46 1.50 -2.03
C GLY A 528 -18.87 2.78 -2.64
N SER A 529 -18.56 3.77 -1.80
CA SER A 529 -18.15 5.12 -2.22
C SER A 529 -16.63 5.33 -2.13
N ILE A 530 -15.88 4.61 -2.95
CA ILE A 530 -14.42 4.80 -3.03
C ILE A 530 -14.08 5.92 -4.01
N MET A 531 -13.15 6.80 -3.61
CA MET A 531 -12.71 7.95 -4.39
C MET A 531 -11.23 7.83 -4.74
N THR A 532 -10.91 8.04 -6.00
CA THR A 532 -9.54 8.06 -6.53
C THR A 532 -8.88 9.43 -6.46
N MET A 533 -9.65 10.47 -6.10
CA MET A 533 -9.17 11.81 -5.78
C MET A 533 -9.76 12.23 -4.43
N PRO A 534 -9.00 12.10 -3.32
CA PRO A 534 -9.44 12.57 -2.01
C PRO A 534 -9.62 14.09 -1.98
N GLY A 535 -10.40 14.59 -1.04
CA GLY A 535 -10.50 16.02 -0.76
C GLY A 535 -9.75 16.38 0.52
N LEU A 536 -9.31 17.62 0.63
CA LEU A 536 -8.80 18.16 1.89
C LEU A 536 -9.92 18.19 2.94
N PRO A 537 -9.62 17.89 4.22
CA PRO A 537 -10.59 18.00 5.32
C PRO A 537 -10.88 19.48 5.66
N ARG A 538 -11.76 19.69 6.64
CA ARG A 538 -12.08 21.04 7.12
C ARG A 538 -10.85 21.76 7.70
N HIS A 539 -10.00 21.04 8.41
CA HIS A 539 -8.70 21.50 8.91
C HIS A 539 -7.63 20.55 8.35
N PRO A 540 -7.02 20.87 7.20
CA PRO A 540 -5.94 20.06 6.65
C PRO A 540 -4.64 20.29 7.40
N ALA A 541 -3.78 19.29 7.48
CA ALA A 541 -2.44 19.37 8.08
C ALA A 541 -1.60 20.51 7.48
N ALA A 542 -1.86 20.87 6.22
CA ALA A 542 -1.24 22.01 5.55
C ALA A 542 -1.38 23.35 6.31
N MET A 543 -2.40 23.49 7.18
CA MET A 543 -2.58 24.72 7.97
C MET A 543 -1.62 24.80 9.18
N ASP A 544 -1.06 23.67 9.58
CA ASP A 544 -0.16 23.54 10.73
C ASP A 544 1.30 23.39 10.32
N ILE A 545 1.57 23.05 9.04
CA ILE A 545 2.92 22.89 8.49
C ILE A 545 3.48 24.27 8.13
N ASP A 546 4.70 24.55 8.59
CA ASP A 546 5.41 25.79 8.29
C ASP A 546 6.91 25.54 8.09
N CYS A 547 7.61 26.51 7.52
CA CYS A 547 9.03 26.49 7.25
C CYS A 547 9.65 27.81 7.67
N ASP A 548 10.64 27.78 8.55
CA ASP A 548 11.36 28.98 9.00
C ASP A 548 12.38 29.49 7.97
N GLU A 549 13.04 30.61 8.28
CA GLU A 549 14.03 31.26 7.39
C GLU A 549 15.29 30.37 7.17
N GLU A 550 15.58 29.47 8.07
CA GLU A 550 16.67 28.48 7.96
C GLU A 550 16.26 27.21 7.20
N GLY A 551 15.01 27.12 6.76
CA GLY A 551 14.46 25.97 6.05
C GLY A 551 14.04 24.81 6.97
N ARG A 552 13.93 25.05 8.28
CA ARG A 552 13.48 24.05 9.24
C ARG A 552 11.96 23.94 9.21
N ILE A 553 11.45 22.71 9.07
CA ILE A 553 10.02 22.45 8.98
C ILE A 553 9.43 22.20 10.36
N THR A 554 8.24 22.73 10.58
CA THR A 554 7.40 22.49 11.77
C THR A 554 6.03 21.98 11.37
N GLY A 555 5.31 21.35 12.29
CA GLY A 555 3.95 20.86 12.04
C GLY A 555 3.86 19.64 11.11
N LEU A 556 4.96 19.08 10.67
CA LEU A 556 4.99 17.84 9.89
C LEU A 556 5.00 16.66 10.88
N PHE A 557 3.84 16.42 11.51
CA PHE A 557 3.55 15.38 12.53
C PHE A 557 4.33 15.46 13.86
#